data_757bcf2cf1014c8ea9e40fba926bbd1a
#
_entry.id   757bcf2cf1014c8ea9e40fba926bbd1a
#
_cell.length_a   1.000
_cell.length_b   1.000
_cell.length_c   1.000
_cell.angle_alpha   90.00
_cell.angle_beta   90.00
_cell.angle_gamma   90.00
#
_symmetry.space_group_name_H-M   'P 1'
#
loop_
_entity.id
_entity.type
_entity.pdbx_description
1 polymer ?
#
loop_
_entity_poly.entity_id
_entity_poly.type
_entity_poly.pdbx_seq_one_letter_code
_entity_poly.pdbx_strand_id
1 'polypeptide(L)'
;MLLRCVEQVRKAVSNESILVATDDERIVAECEQHDVNWRLTSSSCLTGTDRVAEVAQQSDAEWFVNVQGDEPFLDPVGLRSLLTAVSHADASVGVINAYSAISTETDFRSSSVPKVVVDQQNRLLYVSRGPIPTGKSLEFSSAKRQIGLYAFRKNALELFSGRTSKTPLEHIEDIEILRFLELGVSVKMIEVESVGIAIDTPEDLARARQYLANC
;
A
#
# COMPACT_ATOMS: atom_id res chain seq x y z
N MET A 1 11.72 -1.72 12.72
CA MET A 1 11.09 -1.66 11.37
C MET A 1 10.19 -0.44 11.27
N LEU A 2 9.13 -0.30 12.05
CA LEU A 2 8.21 0.85 12.04
C LEU A 2 8.91 2.21 12.01
N LEU A 3 9.84 2.48 12.93
CA LEU A 3 10.54 3.77 13.01
C LEU A 3 11.29 4.10 11.70
N ARG A 4 11.81 3.09 11.00
CA ARG A 4 12.44 3.31 9.70
C ARG A 4 11.41 3.74 8.64
N CYS A 5 10.21 3.14 8.64
CA CYS A 5 9.13 3.62 7.76
C CYS A 5 8.78 5.07 8.08
N VAL A 6 8.62 5.41 9.37
CA VAL A 6 8.35 6.78 9.82
C VAL A 6 9.46 7.75 9.38
N GLU A 7 10.74 7.36 9.50
CA GLU A 7 11.87 8.17 9.03
C GLU A 7 11.82 8.44 7.52
N GLN A 8 11.42 7.44 6.71
CA GLN A 8 11.27 7.66 5.28
C GLN A 8 10.10 8.62 4.97
N VAL A 9 8.98 8.46 5.67
CA VAL A 9 7.81 9.33 5.51
C VAL A 9 8.13 10.77 5.92
N ARG A 10 8.88 10.99 7.03
CA ARG A 10 9.35 12.31 7.49
C ARG A 10 10.17 13.08 6.44
N LYS A 11 10.78 12.39 5.47
CA LYS A 11 11.50 13.04 4.36
C LYS A 11 10.58 13.66 3.30
N ALA A 12 9.29 13.34 3.33
CA ALA A 12 8.30 13.79 2.35
C ALA A 12 7.20 14.67 2.95
N VAL A 13 6.85 14.49 4.22
CA VAL A 13 5.80 15.25 4.91
C VAL A 13 6.24 15.67 6.32
N SER A 14 5.53 16.65 6.90
CA SER A 14 5.78 17.11 8.28
C SER A 14 5.34 16.07 9.31
N ASN A 15 5.95 16.07 10.49
CA ASN A 15 5.67 15.12 11.56
C ASN A 15 4.19 15.16 12.02
N GLU A 16 3.59 16.34 12.01
CA GLU A 16 2.18 16.55 12.40
C GLU A 16 1.20 15.84 11.45
N SER A 17 1.63 15.56 10.22
CA SER A 17 0.83 14.82 9.23
C SER A 17 0.98 13.30 9.33
N ILE A 18 1.84 12.81 10.22
CA ILE A 18 2.10 11.38 10.39
C ILE A 18 1.33 10.86 11.58
N LEU A 19 0.59 9.76 11.37
CA LEU A 19 -0.14 9.05 12.41
C LEU A 19 0.07 7.54 12.26
N VAL A 20 0.57 6.89 13.29
CA VAL A 20 0.64 5.43 13.35
C VAL A 20 -0.67 4.88 13.89
N ALA A 21 -1.36 4.07 13.10
CA ALA A 21 -2.58 3.36 13.49
C ALA A 21 -2.24 1.91 13.86
N THR A 22 -2.53 1.49 15.07
CA THR A 22 -2.16 0.16 15.59
C THR A 22 -3.16 -0.32 16.65
N ASP A 23 -3.24 -1.62 16.85
CA ASP A 23 -3.95 -2.26 17.99
C ASP A 23 -2.99 -2.84 19.03
N ASP A 24 -1.68 -2.59 18.90
CA ASP A 24 -0.64 -3.18 19.73
C ASP A 24 0.00 -2.13 20.64
N GLU A 25 -0.17 -2.28 21.96
CA GLU A 25 0.39 -1.42 22.99
C GLU A 25 1.93 -1.31 22.93
N ARG A 26 2.63 -2.32 22.40
CA ARG A 26 4.09 -2.27 22.22
C ARG A 26 4.47 -1.28 21.14
N ILE A 27 3.65 -1.17 20.09
CA ILE A 27 3.84 -0.18 19.01
C ILE A 27 3.51 1.22 19.54
N VAL A 28 2.48 1.35 20.38
CA VAL A 28 2.16 2.61 21.05
C VAL A 28 3.36 3.09 21.87
N ALA A 29 3.93 2.24 22.73
CA ALA A 29 5.10 2.59 23.55
C ALA A 29 6.31 3.05 22.70
N GLU A 30 6.57 2.39 21.56
CA GLU A 30 7.61 2.83 20.62
C GLU A 30 7.30 4.20 20.01
N CYS A 31 6.05 4.47 19.67
CA CYS A 31 5.64 5.78 19.15
C CYS A 31 5.85 6.89 20.18
N GLU A 32 5.45 6.66 21.43
CA GLU A 32 5.64 7.61 22.53
C GLU A 32 7.11 7.90 22.80
N GLN A 33 7.95 6.86 22.81
CA GLN A 33 9.41 7.00 23.02
C GLN A 33 10.09 7.83 21.93
N HIS A 34 9.54 7.85 20.70
CA HIS A 34 10.14 8.48 19.53
C HIS A 34 9.37 9.70 18.99
N ASP A 35 8.44 10.24 19.79
CA ASP A 35 7.64 11.42 19.45
C ASP A 35 6.93 11.27 18.08
N VAL A 36 6.24 10.12 17.92
CA VAL A 36 5.41 9.81 16.75
C VAL A 36 3.96 9.82 17.18
N ASN A 37 3.11 10.58 16.46
CA ASN A 37 1.68 10.54 16.72
C ASN A 37 1.12 9.14 16.46
N TRP A 38 0.26 8.68 17.33
CA TRP A 38 -0.36 7.37 17.24
C TRP A 38 -1.85 7.40 17.56
N ARG A 39 -2.54 6.36 17.12
CA ARG A 39 -3.92 6.09 17.49
C ARG A 39 -4.12 4.60 17.67
N LEU A 40 -4.68 4.22 18.81
CA LEU A 40 -5.12 2.85 19.03
C LEU A 40 -6.40 2.61 18.21
N THR A 41 -6.41 1.54 17.43
CA THR A 41 -7.52 1.11 16.58
C THR A 41 -8.04 -0.24 17.05
N SER A 42 -9.23 -0.61 16.59
CA SER A 42 -9.84 -1.89 16.95
C SER A 42 -8.99 -3.08 16.52
N SER A 43 -8.87 -4.06 17.39
CA SER A 43 -8.30 -5.38 17.05
C SER A 43 -9.21 -6.20 16.11
N SER A 44 -10.44 -5.76 15.87
CA SER A 44 -11.36 -6.37 14.90
C SER A 44 -11.16 -5.87 13.46
N CYS A 45 -10.26 -4.91 13.22
CA CYS A 45 -9.90 -4.51 11.86
C CYS A 45 -9.35 -5.71 11.08
N LEU A 46 -10.00 -6.04 9.96
CA LEU A 46 -9.62 -7.20 9.14
C LEU A 46 -8.32 -6.98 8.38
N THR A 47 -8.01 -5.71 8.05
CA THR A 47 -6.90 -5.32 7.18
C THR A 47 -6.30 -3.99 7.61
N GLY A 48 -5.14 -3.63 7.05
CA GLY A 48 -4.52 -2.31 7.24
C GLY A 48 -5.42 -1.17 6.73
N THR A 49 -6.15 -1.39 5.63
CA THR A 49 -7.09 -0.40 5.09
C THR A 49 -8.29 -0.18 6.01
N ASP A 50 -8.79 -1.21 6.71
CA ASP A 50 -9.84 -1.05 7.73
C ASP A 50 -9.38 -0.14 8.87
N ARG A 51 -8.09 -0.23 9.29
CA ARG A 51 -7.50 0.70 10.30
C ARG A 51 -7.46 2.13 9.81
N VAL A 52 -7.05 2.35 8.55
CA VAL A 52 -7.06 3.69 7.95
C VAL A 52 -8.48 4.23 7.91
N ALA A 53 -9.47 3.40 7.57
CA ALA A 53 -10.88 3.80 7.55
C ALA A 53 -11.38 4.19 8.94
N GLU A 54 -11.00 3.47 10.01
CA GLU A 54 -11.36 3.81 11.39
C GLU A 54 -10.76 5.19 11.80
N VAL A 55 -9.51 5.44 11.44
CA VAL A 55 -8.88 6.76 11.65
C VAL A 55 -9.60 7.85 10.87
N ALA A 56 -10.00 7.57 9.61
CA ALA A 56 -10.65 8.53 8.74
C ALA A 56 -12.02 9.00 9.26
N GLN A 57 -12.75 8.14 9.99
CA GLN A 57 -14.05 8.51 10.59
C GLN A 57 -13.93 9.69 11.58
N GLN A 58 -12.77 9.89 12.20
CA GLN A 58 -12.51 10.90 13.22
C GLN A 58 -11.69 12.09 12.67
N SER A 59 -11.59 12.24 11.37
CA SER A 59 -10.79 13.28 10.69
C SER A 59 -11.60 13.97 9.61
N ASP A 60 -11.37 15.27 9.43
CA ASP A 60 -11.96 16.06 8.35
C ASP A 60 -11.14 16.06 7.06
N ALA A 61 -10.00 15.33 7.03
CA ALA A 61 -9.19 15.22 5.83
C ALA A 61 -9.97 14.53 4.70
N GLU A 62 -9.80 15.01 3.48
CA GLU A 62 -10.42 14.43 2.28
C GLU A 62 -9.67 13.17 1.80
N TRP A 63 -8.35 13.15 1.97
CA TRP A 63 -7.48 12.07 1.54
C TRP A 63 -6.64 11.53 2.68
N PHE A 64 -6.43 10.23 2.69
CA PHE A 64 -5.61 9.49 3.63
C PHE A 64 -4.56 8.71 2.88
N VAL A 65 -3.28 9.00 3.14
CA VAL A 65 -2.16 8.26 2.56
C VAL A 65 -1.80 7.13 3.52
N ASN A 66 -1.82 5.91 3.02
CA ASN A 66 -1.40 4.73 3.75
C ASN A 66 -0.02 4.29 3.28
N VAL A 67 0.92 4.24 4.21
CA VAL A 67 2.21 3.60 4.08
C VAL A 67 2.21 2.39 5.00
N GLN A 68 2.38 1.20 4.44
CA GLN A 68 2.39 -0.02 5.25
C GLN A 68 3.65 -0.09 6.12
N GLY A 69 3.49 -0.57 7.36
CA GLY A 69 4.57 -0.58 8.35
C GLY A 69 5.68 -1.60 8.08
N ASP A 70 5.52 -2.45 7.08
CA ASP A 70 6.45 -3.45 6.54
C ASP A 70 7.27 -2.96 5.33
N GLU A 71 7.12 -1.66 4.96
CA GLU A 71 7.82 -1.02 3.83
C GLU A 71 8.97 -0.09 4.32
N PRO A 72 10.02 -0.61 4.99
CA PRO A 72 11.10 0.22 5.56
C PRO A 72 12.02 0.85 4.50
N PHE A 73 11.86 0.46 3.23
CA PHE A 73 12.61 0.98 2.08
C PHE A 73 11.73 1.83 1.15
N LEU A 74 10.60 2.31 1.66
CA LEU A 74 9.79 3.28 0.92
C LEU A 74 10.68 4.41 0.41
N ASP A 75 10.58 4.69 -0.90
CA ASP A 75 11.26 5.85 -1.48
C ASP A 75 10.44 7.13 -1.21
N PRO A 76 11.02 8.14 -0.51
CA PRO A 76 10.35 9.42 -0.31
C PRO A 76 9.99 10.15 -1.61
N VAL A 77 10.68 9.88 -2.73
CA VAL A 77 10.32 10.43 -4.05
C VAL A 77 9.01 9.82 -4.53
N GLY A 78 8.83 8.52 -4.38
CA GLY A 78 7.59 7.83 -4.70
C GLY A 78 6.39 8.36 -3.88
N LEU A 79 6.62 8.62 -2.58
CA LEU A 79 5.60 9.23 -1.73
C LEU A 79 5.23 10.64 -2.21
N ARG A 80 6.22 11.49 -2.56
CA ARG A 80 5.94 12.83 -3.14
C ARG A 80 5.18 12.74 -4.46
N SER A 81 5.49 11.75 -5.30
CA SER A 81 4.76 11.50 -6.55
C SER A 81 3.29 11.14 -6.28
N LEU A 82 3.03 10.32 -5.25
CA LEU A 82 1.66 10.00 -4.82
C LEU A 82 0.92 11.26 -4.34
N LEU A 83 1.54 12.08 -3.49
CA LEU A 83 0.95 13.33 -3.00
C LEU A 83 0.64 14.31 -4.15
N THR A 84 1.52 14.37 -5.13
CA THR A 84 1.28 15.14 -6.36
C THR A 84 0.08 14.59 -7.14
N ALA A 85 -0.02 13.26 -7.29
CA ALA A 85 -1.17 12.64 -7.94
C ALA A 85 -2.49 12.92 -7.19
N VAL A 86 -2.46 12.93 -5.85
CA VAL A 86 -3.62 13.31 -5.01
C VAL A 86 -4.06 14.73 -5.31
N SER A 87 -3.14 15.70 -5.40
CA SER A 87 -3.48 17.12 -5.65
C SER A 87 -4.08 17.38 -7.05
N HIS A 88 -3.89 16.45 -7.99
CA HIS A 88 -4.43 16.52 -9.36
C HIS A 88 -5.54 15.50 -9.62
N ALA A 89 -5.98 14.76 -8.60
CA ALA A 89 -7.01 13.73 -8.76
C ALA A 89 -8.38 14.34 -9.03
N ASP A 90 -9.01 13.92 -10.11
CA ASP A 90 -10.41 14.32 -10.36
C ASP A 90 -11.37 13.59 -9.39
N ALA A 91 -12.62 14.07 -9.35
CA ALA A 91 -13.63 13.61 -8.40
C ALA A 91 -14.02 12.13 -8.60
N SER A 92 -13.76 11.54 -9.75
CA SER A 92 -14.09 10.14 -10.06
C SER A 92 -13.11 9.15 -9.44
N VAL A 93 -11.89 9.60 -9.07
CA VAL A 93 -10.85 8.77 -8.48
C VAL A 93 -11.09 8.63 -6.98
N GLY A 94 -11.38 7.42 -6.53
CA GLY A 94 -11.54 7.11 -5.09
C GLY A 94 -10.26 6.62 -4.43
N VAL A 95 -9.36 5.98 -5.19
CA VAL A 95 -8.11 5.41 -4.69
C VAL A 95 -6.98 5.70 -5.68
N ILE A 96 -5.79 6.01 -5.16
CA ILE A 96 -4.55 6.01 -5.92
C ILE A 96 -3.62 4.97 -5.28
N ASN A 97 -3.00 4.11 -6.09
CA ASN A 97 -2.03 3.14 -5.63
C ASN A 97 -0.77 3.16 -6.50
N ALA A 98 0.36 2.82 -5.93
CA ALA A 98 1.62 2.79 -6.63
C ALA A 98 1.94 1.41 -7.22
N TYR A 99 2.68 1.39 -8.33
CA TYR A 99 3.28 0.20 -8.90
C TYR A 99 4.72 0.48 -9.37
N SER A 100 5.49 -0.57 -9.54
CA SER A 100 6.79 -0.52 -10.23
C SER A 100 6.92 -1.65 -11.24
N ALA A 101 7.90 -1.55 -12.15
CA ALA A 101 8.20 -2.61 -13.11
C ALA A 101 8.75 -3.86 -12.39
N ILE A 102 8.40 -5.04 -12.91
CA ILE A 102 9.06 -6.31 -12.56
C ILE A 102 10.17 -6.56 -13.57
N SER A 103 11.39 -6.80 -13.07
CA SER A 103 12.59 -7.02 -13.88
C SER A 103 13.00 -8.49 -14.01
N THR A 104 12.49 -9.37 -13.12
CA THR A 104 12.89 -10.79 -13.09
C THR A 104 11.70 -11.73 -13.23
N GLU A 105 11.92 -12.87 -13.89
CA GLU A 105 10.92 -13.93 -13.99
C GLU A 105 10.58 -14.53 -12.60
N THR A 106 11.54 -14.57 -11.70
CA THR A 106 11.35 -15.04 -10.33
C THR A 106 10.28 -14.21 -9.62
N ASP A 107 10.39 -12.88 -9.66
CA ASP A 107 9.38 -11.99 -9.06
C ASP A 107 8.02 -12.11 -9.77
N PHE A 108 8.04 -12.24 -11.11
CA PHE A 108 6.81 -12.42 -11.88
C PHE A 108 6.02 -13.67 -11.46
N ARG A 109 6.72 -14.77 -11.16
CA ARG A 109 6.07 -16.03 -10.74
C ARG A 109 5.82 -16.13 -9.24
N SER A 110 6.40 -15.25 -8.44
CA SER A 110 6.24 -15.27 -6.99
C SER A 110 4.83 -14.84 -6.58
N SER A 111 4.15 -15.64 -5.78
CA SER A 111 2.85 -15.30 -5.18
C SER A 111 2.96 -14.21 -4.09
N SER A 112 4.16 -13.99 -3.54
CA SER A 112 4.43 -12.89 -2.60
C SER A 112 4.53 -11.52 -3.28
N VAL A 113 4.59 -11.48 -4.61
CA VAL A 113 4.65 -10.25 -5.41
C VAL A 113 3.34 -10.10 -6.17
N PRO A 114 2.36 -9.29 -5.70
CA PRO A 114 1.12 -9.05 -6.43
C PRO A 114 1.40 -8.30 -7.73
N LYS A 115 0.83 -8.80 -8.85
CA LYS A 115 0.93 -8.20 -10.17
C LYS A 115 -0.27 -7.36 -10.48
N VAL A 116 -0.09 -6.16 -11.03
CA VAL A 116 -1.15 -5.25 -11.43
C VAL A 116 -1.26 -5.15 -12.94
N VAL A 117 -2.49 -5.11 -13.44
CA VAL A 117 -2.81 -4.82 -14.83
C VAL A 117 -3.57 -3.50 -14.89
N VAL A 118 -3.10 -2.59 -15.74
CA VAL A 118 -3.67 -1.26 -15.91
C VAL A 118 -4.10 -1.01 -17.35
N ASP A 119 -5.08 -0.14 -17.54
CA ASP A 119 -5.46 0.35 -18.86
C ASP A 119 -4.50 1.46 -19.36
N GLN A 120 -4.77 1.97 -20.57
CA GLN A 120 -3.95 3.03 -21.18
C GLN A 120 -4.01 4.37 -20.45
N GLN A 121 -5.00 4.57 -19.57
CA GLN A 121 -5.12 5.73 -18.70
C GLN A 121 -4.57 5.48 -17.29
N ASN A 122 -3.82 4.37 -17.09
CA ASN A 122 -3.34 3.93 -15.79
C ASN A 122 -4.46 3.73 -14.73
N ARG A 123 -5.64 3.27 -15.14
CA ARG A 123 -6.65 2.79 -14.20
C ARG A 123 -6.41 1.30 -13.95
N LEU A 124 -6.53 0.87 -12.70
CA LEU A 124 -6.38 -0.53 -12.33
C LEU A 124 -7.51 -1.36 -12.94
N LEU A 125 -7.13 -2.37 -13.72
CA LEU A 125 -8.07 -3.36 -14.27
C LEU A 125 -8.17 -4.58 -13.35
N TYR A 126 -7.05 -5.07 -12.84
CA TYR A 126 -6.98 -6.18 -11.92
C TYR A 126 -5.63 -6.24 -11.19
N VAL A 127 -5.61 -6.93 -10.06
CA VAL A 127 -4.41 -7.30 -9.32
C VAL A 127 -4.49 -8.77 -8.92
N SER A 128 -3.38 -9.51 -9.02
CA SER A 128 -3.35 -10.94 -8.71
C SER A 128 -1.98 -11.38 -8.19
N ARG A 129 -1.99 -12.40 -7.34
CA ARG A 129 -0.78 -13.15 -6.96
C ARG A 129 -0.29 -14.06 -8.08
N GLY A 130 -1.17 -14.42 -9.02
CA GLY A 130 -0.83 -15.16 -10.25
C GLY A 130 0.07 -14.36 -11.20
N PRO A 131 0.77 -15.03 -12.14
CA PRO A 131 1.64 -14.38 -13.12
C PRO A 131 0.82 -13.73 -14.25
N ILE A 132 0.42 -12.48 -14.07
CA ILE A 132 -0.33 -11.68 -15.03
C ILE A 132 0.42 -10.37 -15.39
N PRO A 133 0.22 -9.83 -16.63
CA PRO A 133 -0.37 -10.50 -17.80
C PRO A 133 0.59 -11.56 -18.36
N THR A 134 0.05 -12.59 -19.01
CA THR A 134 0.86 -13.62 -19.66
C THR A 134 0.36 -13.94 -21.07
N GLY A 135 1.28 -14.29 -21.96
CA GLY A 135 0.98 -14.73 -23.31
C GLY A 135 0.67 -16.23 -23.38
N LYS A 136 0.38 -16.74 -24.59
CA LYS A 136 0.08 -18.17 -24.84
C LYS A 136 1.24 -19.10 -24.48
N SER A 137 2.49 -18.64 -24.60
CA SER A 137 3.71 -19.38 -24.26
C SER A 137 4.00 -19.40 -22.76
N LEU A 138 3.25 -18.62 -21.95
CA LEU A 138 3.46 -18.43 -20.52
C LEU A 138 4.84 -17.85 -20.15
N GLU A 139 5.53 -17.27 -21.11
CA GLU A 139 6.83 -16.62 -20.90
C GLU A 139 6.68 -15.24 -20.26
N PHE A 140 7.63 -14.90 -19.43
CA PHE A 140 7.75 -13.55 -18.88
C PHE A 140 8.26 -12.58 -19.97
N SER A 141 7.54 -11.50 -20.19
CA SER A 141 7.98 -10.42 -21.08
C SER A 141 8.04 -9.09 -20.34
N SER A 142 6.95 -8.69 -19.72
CA SER A 142 6.86 -7.49 -18.87
C SER A 142 5.69 -7.61 -17.92
N ALA A 143 5.86 -7.13 -16.69
CA ALA A 143 4.79 -7.05 -15.72
C ALA A 143 5.06 -5.90 -14.75
N LYS A 144 4.04 -5.56 -13.95
CA LYS A 144 4.08 -4.51 -12.94
C LYS A 144 3.74 -5.12 -11.59
N ARG A 145 4.49 -4.76 -10.54
CA ARG A 145 4.20 -5.17 -9.17
C ARG A 145 3.45 -4.06 -8.43
N GLN A 146 2.53 -4.43 -7.57
CA GLN A 146 1.92 -3.52 -6.62
C GLN A 146 2.95 -3.06 -5.57
N ILE A 147 2.87 -1.81 -5.17
CA ILE A 147 3.66 -1.24 -4.06
C ILE A 147 2.68 -0.88 -2.94
N GLY A 148 3.06 -1.14 -1.69
CA GLY A 148 2.28 -0.89 -0.47
C GLY A 148 2.11 0.60 -0.13
N LEU A 149 1.91 1.44 -1.13
CA LEU A 149 1.75 2.88 -1.03
C LEU A 149 0.42 3.29 -1.67
N TYR A 150 -0.51 3.80 -0.86
CA TYR A 150 -1.87 4.11 -1.27
C TYR A 150 -2.28 5.52 -0.84
N ALA A 151 -3.21 6.11 -1.57
CA ALA A 151 -4.01 7.23 -1.11
C ALA A 151 -5.49 6.89 -1.30
N PHE A 152 -6.28 7.12 -0.27
CA PHE A 152 -7.70 6.82 -0.23
C PHE A 152 -8.50 8.09 -0.02
N ARG A 153 -9.53 8.32 -0.82
CA ARG A 153 -10.54 9.34 -0.52
C ARG A 153 -11.41 8.87 0.65
N LYS A 154 -11.82 9.79 1.51
CA LYS A 154 -12.64 9.48 2.69
C LYS A 154 -13.89 8.68 2.34
N ASN A 155 -14.64 9.10 1.31
CA ASN A 155 -15.84 8.38 0.87
C ASN A 155 -15.55 6.97 0.34
N ALA A 156 -14.38 6.72 -0.26
CA ALA A 156 -13.97 5.37 -0.67
C ALA A 156 -13.68 4.48 0.54
N LEU A 157 -13.05 5.04 1.59
CA LEU A 157 -12.83 4.33 2.86
C LEU A 157 -14.16 4.03 3.58
N GLU A 158 -15.13 4.93 3.53
CA GLU A 158 -16.47 4.70 4.07
C GLU A 158 -17.17 3.52 3.37
N LEU A 159 -17.09 3.43 2.04
CA LEU A 159 -17.60 2.29 1.28
C LEU A 159 -16.88 0.99 1.64
N PHE A 160 -15.54 1.05 1.80
CA PHE A 160 -14.71 -0.09 2.15
C PHE A 160 -15.07 -0.66 3.53
N SER A 161 -15.15 0.19 4.57
CA SER A 161 -15.43 -0.19 5.95
C SER A 161 -16.91 -0.51 6.22
N GLY A 162 -17.80 -0.17 5.31
CA GLY A 162 -19.23 -0.52 5.40
C GLY A 162 -19.51 -2.03 5.32
N ARG A 163 -18.48 -2.87 5.19
CA ARG A 163 -18.58 -4.34 5.15
C ARG A 163 -17.90 -4.97 6.35
N THR A 164 -18.50 -6.03 6.86
CA THR A 164 -17.99 -6.81 8.02
C THR A 164 -17.14 -8.01 7.59
N SER A 165 -16.95 -8.23 6.27
CA SER A 165 -16.18 -9.35 5.71
C SER A 165 -15.51 -8.94 4.41
N LYS A 166 -14.41 -9.64 4.10
CA LYS A 166 -13.73 -9.51 2.80
C LYS A 166 -14.69 -9.82 1.64
N THR A 167 -14.51 -9.11 0.52
CA THR A 167 -15.20 -9.42 -0.73
C THR A 167 -14.63 -10.69 -1.37
N PRO A 168 -15.36 -11.35 -2.32
CA PRO A 168 -14.91 -12.64 -2.86
C PRO A 168 -13.51 -12.64 -3.46
N LEU A 169 -13.18 -11.67 -4.31
CA LEU A 169 -11.84 -11.61 -4.92
C LEU A 169 -10.77 -11.21 -3.91
N GLU A 170 -11.07 -10.25 -3.03
CA GLU A 170 -10.19 -9.89 -1.92
C GLU A 170 -9.87 -11.10 -1.04
N HIS A 171 -10.87 -11.95 -0.76
CA HIS A 171 -10.68 -13.14 0.06
C HIS A 171 -9.80 -14.19 -0.63
N ILE A 172 -9.98 -14.40 -1.95
CA ILE A 172 -9.24 -15.40 -2.73
C ILE A 172 -7.78 -14.98 -2.91
N GLU A 173 -7.55 -13.74 -3.33
CA GLU A 173 -6.21 -13.22 -3.63
C GLU A 173 -5.48 -12.71 -2.38
N ASP A 174 -6.23 -12.44 -1.30
CA ASP A 174 -5.73 -11.78 -0.08
C ASP A 174 -5.02 -10.45 -0.41
N ILE A 175 -5.73 -9.60 -1.18
CA ILE A 175 -5.27 -8.29 -1.65
C ILE A 175 -6.39 -7.27 -1.45
N GLU A 176 -6.19 -6.33 -0.51
CA GLU A 176 -7.20 -5.38 -0.04
C GLU A 176 -7.79 -4.48 -1.14
N ILE A 177 -6.97 -4.05 -2.11
CA ILE A 177 -7.40 -3.13 -3.17
C ILE A 177 -8.49 -3.73 -4.06
N LEU A 178 -8.62 -5.07 -4.11
CA LEU A 178 -9.68 -5.75 -4.85
C LEU A 178 -11.07 -5.42 -4.30
N ARG A 179 -11.21 -5.18 -2.98
CA ARG A 179 -12.49 -4.75 -2.41
C ARG A 179 -12.98 -3.46 -3.04
N PHE A 180 -12.10 -2.49 -3.28
CA PHE A 180 -12.46 -1.26 -3.97
C PHE A 180 -12.98 -1.52 -5.39
N LEU A 181 -12.28 -2.37 -6.17
CA LEU A 181 -12.72 -2.73 -7.52
C LEU A 181 -14.07 -3.43 -7.50
N GLU A 182 -14.30 -4.38 -6.59
CA GLU A 182 -15.57 -5.09 -6.44
C GLU A 182 -16.71 -4.18 -6.00
N LEU A 183 -16.40 -3.07 -5.32
CA LEU A 183 -17.35 -2.02 -4.94
C LEU A 183 -17.54 -0.94 -6.02
N GLY A 184 -16.91 -1.08 -7.18
CA GLY A 184 -17.01 -0.13 -8.29
C GLY A 184 -16.25 1.18 -8.08
N VAL A 185 -15.32 1.22 -7.13
CA VAL A 185 -14.46 2.39 -6.88
C VAL A 185 -13.34 2.44 -7.91
N SER A 186 -13.18 3.59 -8.57
CA SER A 186 -12.10 3.78 -9.53
C SER A 186 -10.76 3.92 -8.82
N VAL A 187 -9.79 3.11 -9.26
CA VAL A 187 -8.42 3.11 -8.75
C VAL A 187 -7.48 3.62 -9.84
N LYS A 188 -6.80 4.74 -9.56
CA LYS A 188 -5.73 5.28 -10.39
C LYS A 188 -4.41 4.68 -9.95
N MET A 189 -3.59 4.26 -10.92
CA MET A 189 -2.25 3.74 -10.63
C MET A 189 -1.18 4.75 -11.03
N ILE A 190 -0.13 4.86 -10.23
CA ILE A 190 1.05 5.67 -10.54
C ILE A 190 2.30 4.80 -10.54
N GLU A 191 3.22 5.08 -11.44
CA GLU A 191 4.52 4.41 -11.46
C GLU A 191 5.48 5.10 -10.49
N VAL A 192 6.19 4.28 -9.69
CA VAL A 192 7.23 4.74 -8.77
C VAL A 192 8.43 3.82 -8.87
N GLU A 193 9.61 4.34 -8.59
CA GLU A 193 10.75 3.48 -8.34
C GLU A 193 10.63 2.84 -6.96
N SER A 194 11.01 1.58 -6.84
CA SER A 194 10.96 0.85 -5.58
C SER A 194 12.06 -0.19 -5.52
N VAL A 195 12.69 -0.31 -4.36
CA VAL A 195 13.62 -1.41 -4.06
C VAL A 195 12.89 -2.75 -4.01
N GLY A 196 11.58 -2.73 -3.74
CA GLY A 196 10.71 -3.89 -3.76
C GLY A 196 10.97 -4.89 -2.64
N ILE A 197 11.41 -4.41 -1.47
CA ILE A 197 11.64 -5.24 -0.28
C ILE A 197 10.64 -4.82 0.80
N ALA A 198 9.46 -5.42 0.79
CA ALA A 198 8.59 -5.50 1.97
C ALA A 198 9.10 -6.61 2.91
N ILE A 199 8.80 -6.53 4.20
CA ILE A 199 9.30 -7.49 5.20
C ILE A 199 8.12 -8.22 5.84
N ASP A 200 7.71 -9.33 5.23
CA ASP A 200 6.65 -10.22 5.72
C ASP A 200 7.22 -11.49 6.36
N THR A 201 8.40 -11.94 5.92
CA THR A 201 9.01 -13.21 6.32
C THR A 201 10.42 -13.00 6.89
N PRO A 202 10.96 -13.98 7.64
CA PRO A 202 12.37 -13.98 8.08
C PRO A 202 13.36 -13.87 6.90
N GLU A 203 13.01 -14.45 5.75
CA GLU A 203 13.80 -14.41 4.52
C GLU A 203 13.84 -13.00 3.96
N ASP A 204 12.71 -12.26 3.99
CA ASP A 204 12.65 -10.86 3.60
C ASP A 204 13.51 -9.99 4.50
N LEU A 205 13.46 -10.25 5.82
CA LEU A 205 14.32 -9.55 6.77
C LEU A 205 15.82 -9.79 6.48
N ALA A 206 16.20 -11.02 6.09
CA ALA A 206 17.57 -11.32 5.71
C ALA A 206 17.98 -10.54 4.44
N ARG A 207 17.13 -10.51 3.41
CA ARG A 207 17.33 -9.70 2.19
C ARG A 207 17.46 -8.21 2.50
N ALA A 208 16.60 -7.71 3.37
CA ALA A 208 16.60 -6.32 3.82
C ALA A 208 17.93 -5.94 4.52
N ARG A 209 18.45 -6.81 5.40
CA ARG A 209 19.73 -6.63 6.08
C ARG A 209 20.92 -6.65 5.10
N GLN A 210 20.89 -7.56 4.14
CA GLN A 210 21.91 -7.64 3.10
C GLN A 210 21.90 -6.38 2.21
N TYR A 211 20.73 -5.89 1.83
CA TYR A 211 20.60 -4.63 1.09
C TYR A 211 21.23 -3.47 1.86
N LEU A 212 20.93 -3.33 3.15
CA LEU A 212 21.48 -2.27 4.00
C LEU A 212 23.00 -2.35 4.18
N ALA A 213 23.57 -3.55 4.16
CA ALA A 213 25.01 -3.73 4.29
C ALA A 213 25.77 -3.33 3.02
N ASN A 214 25.08 -3.22 1.88
CA ASN A 214 25.63 -2.87 0.57
C ASN A 214 25.36 -1.39 0.16
N CYS A 215 24.62 -0.63 0.97
CA CYS A 215 24.37 0.81 0.80
C CYS A 215 25.31 1.64 1.64
#